data_b3a04a4c14d21924468644778c7f6501
#
_entry.id   b3a04a4c14d21924468644778c7f6501
#
_cell.length_a   1.000
_cell.length_b   1.000
_cell.length_c   1.000
_cell.angle_alpha   90.00
_cell.angle_beta   90.00
_cell.angle_gamma   90.00
#
_symmetry.space_group_name_H-M   'P 1'
#
loop_
_entity.id
_entity.type
_entity.pdbx_description
1 polymer ?
#
loop_
_entity_poly.entity_id
_entity_poly.type
_entity_poly.pdbx_seq_one_letter_code
_entity_poly.pdbx_strand_id
1 'polypeptide(L)'
;MIVNPFRALVSRLNKSRPRSEPARHARRAFQKRSRFSFSLTVLVLTLVFLFLPLFVIVVYSFNANKGSDFTGFSLVWYKALLFDSKNLWRSLFNSLLIAFSSAAVSTVLGTLAALGISWYKFKGKTYIQTISFLPMVLPEVIIGVSTVIFFSGIKLPLGLFSIFAAHTTFCLPFVFLM
;
A
#
# COMPACT_ATOMS: atom_id res chain seq x y z
N MET A 1 -53.02 -39.69 -39.06
CA MET A 1 -51.84 -39.38 -38.23
C MET A 1 -52.34 -39.17 -36.79
N ILE A 2 -52.36 -40.23 -35.96
CA ILE A 2 -53.02 -40.25 -34.64
C ILE A 2 -51.98 -39.83 -33.61
N VAL A 3 -52.08 -38.61 -33.15
CA VAL A 3 -51.21 -38.09 -32.07
C VAL A 3 -51.59 -38.81 -30.75
N ASN A 4 -50.67 -39.60 -30.26
CA ASN A 4 -50.88 -40.44 -29.05
C ASN A 4 -51.09 -39.55 -27.81
N PRO A 5 -52.30 -39.50 -27.21
CA PRO A 5 -52.64 -38.60 -26.11
C PRO A 5 -51.82 -38.87 -24.86
N PHE A 6 -51.23 -40.05 -24.74
CA PHE A 6 -50.40 -40.46 -23.58
C PHE A 6 -49.06 -39.67 -23.49
N ARG A 7 -48.45 -39.31 -24.63
CA ARG A 7 -47.23 -38.50 -24.67
C ARG A 7 -47.45 -37.05 -24.18
N ALA A 8 -48.64 -36.50 -24.49
CA ALA A 8 -49.01 -35.17 -24.04
C ALA A 8 -49.24 -35.08 -22.53
N LEU A 9 -49.81 -36.16 -21.93
CA LEU A 9 -50.05 -36.27 -20.47
C LEU A 9 -48.72 -36.43 -19.69
N VAL A 10 -47.82 -37.27 -20.21
CA VAL A 10 -46.50 -37.49 -19.56
C VAL A 10 -45.63 -36.22 -19.61
N SER A 11 -45.72 -35.44 -20.70
CA SER A 11 -44.97 -34.17 -20.80
C SER A 11 -45.50 -33.09 -19.86
N ARG A 12 -46.81 -33.06 -19.60
CA ARG A 12 -47.41 -32.14 -18.61
C ARG A 12 -47.08 -32.53 -17.14
N LEU A 13 -47.05 -33.82 -16.80
CA LEU A 13 -46.68 -34.30 -15.49
C LEU A 13 -45.19 -34.09 -15.16
N ASN A 14 -44.34 -34.12 -16.18
CA ASN A 14 -42.90 -33.84 -16.01
C ASN A 14 -42.59 -32.34 -15.91
N LYS A 15 -43.49 -31.45 -16.35
CA LYS A 15 -43.33 -30.01 -16.27
C LYS A 15 -43.72 -29.41 -14.92
N SER A 16 -44.41 -30.18 -14.07
CA SER A 16 -44.91 -29.74 -12.76
C SER A 16 -44.07 -30.18 -11.56
N ARG A 17 -42.89 -30.78 -11.78
CA ARG A 17 -41.95 -31.00 -10.67
C ARG A 17 -41.16 -29.68 -10.47
N PRO A 18 -41.42 -28.94 -9.39
CA PRO A 18 -40.58 -27.81 -9.05
C PRO A 18 -39.17 -28.37 -8.79
N ARG A 19 -38.24 -28.10 -9.70
CA ARG A 19 -36.82 -28.34 -9.43
C ARG A 19 -36.52 -27.64 -8.13
N SER A 20 -36.18 -28.39 -7.13
CA SER A 20 -35.94 -27.93 -5.75
C SER A 20 -34.90 -26.84 -5.71
N GLU A 21 -35.35 -25.60 -5.89
CA GLU A 21 -34.51 -24.36 -5.72
C GLU A 21 -33.87 -24.27 -4.33
N PRO A 22 -34.52 -24.77 -3.23
CA PRO A 22 -33.90 -24.68 -1.89
C PRO A 22 -32.54 -25.40 -1.77
N ALA A 23 -32.36 -26.50 -2.48
CA ALA A 23 -31.10 -27.26 -2.44
C ALA A 23 -29.94 -26.53 -3.14
N ARG A 24 -30.20 -25.71 -4.17
CA ARG A 24 -29.18 -24.90 -4.84
C ARG A 24 -28.80 -23.69 -4.00
N HIS A 25 -29.76 -23.05 -3.35
CA HIS A 25 -29.49 -21.92 -2.45
C HIS A 25 -28.74 -22.36 -1.19
N ALA A 26 -29.11 -23.53 -0.60
CA ALA A 26 -28.40 -24.11 0.52
C ALA A 26 -26.94 -24.47 0.18
N ARG A 27 -26.71 -25.11 -0.98
CA ARG A 27 -25.35 -25.42 -1.45
C ARG A 27 -24.51 -24.16 -1.70
N ARG A 28 -25.09 -23.11 -2.29
CA ARG A 28 -24.40 -21.84 -2.52
C ARG A 28 -24.09 -21.11 -1.20
N ALA A 29 -25.02 -21.14 -0.24
CA ALA A 29 -24.82 -20.55 1.08
C ALA A 29 -23.73 -21.29 1.87
N PHE A 30 -23.71 -22.62 1.83
CA PHE A 30 -22.70 -23.44 2.48
C PHE A 30 -21.31 -23.25 1.84
N GLN A 31 -21.24 -23.18 0.51
CA GLN A 31 -19.99 -22.96 -0.22
C GLN A 31 -19.46 -21.53 0.00
N LYS A 32 -20.33 -20.53 0.13
CA LYS A 32 -19.95 -19.14 0.45
C LYS A 32 -19.43 -19.03 1.90
N ARG A 33 -20.05 -19.72 2.84
CA ARG A 33 -19.64 -19.75 4.25
C ARG A 33 -18.30 -20.47 4.44
N SER A 34 -18.06 -21.58 3.74
CA SER A 34 -16.79 -22.32 3.78
C SER A 34 -15.63 -21.50 3.19
N ARG A 35 -15.87 -20.82 2.06
CA ARG A 35 -14.85 -19.95 1.44
C ARG A 35 -14.51 -18.75 2.32
N PHE A 36 -15.51 -18.19 2.99
CA PHE A 36 -15.31 -17.07 3.90
C PHE A 36 -14.48 -17.51 5.13
N SER A 37 -14.75 -18.68 5.67
CA SER A 37 -14.01 -19.23 6.82
C SER A 37 -12.55 -19.51 6.46
N PHE A 38 -12.23 -20.11 5.31
CA PHE A 38 -10.85 -20.35 4.86
C PHE A 38 -10.10 -19.05 4.58
N SER A 39 -10.73 -18.12 3.87
CA SER A 39 -10.15 -16.80 3.59
C SER A 39 -9.87 -16.02 4.87
N LEU A 40 -10.76 -16.07 5.83
CA LEU A 40 -10.58 -15.41 7.14
C LEU A 40 -9.45 -16.06 7.94
N THR A 41 -9.32 -17.37 7.91
CA THR A 41 -8.21 -18.09 8.57
C THR A 41 -6.88 -17.70 7.97
N VAL A 42 -6.76 -17.70 6.63
CA VAL A 42 -5.54 -17.26 5.94
C VAL A 42 -5.22 -15.79 6.26
N LEU A 43 -6.22 -14.92 6.25
CA LEU A 43 -6.04 -13.50 6.60
C LEU A 43 -5.50 -13.35 8.03
N VAL A 44 -6.13 -14.02 9.01
CA VAL A 44 -5.69 -13.94 10.41
C VAL A 44 -4.27 -14.48 10.59
N LEU A 45 -3.95 -15.63 9.97
CA LEU A 45 -2.60 -16.18 10.02
C LEU A 45 -1.57 -15.22 9.43
N THR A 46 -1.89 -14.61 8.28
CA THR A 46 -1.01 -13.61 7.64
C THR A 46 -0.81 -12.41 8.55
N LEU A 47 -1.88 -11.88 9.14
CA LEU A 47 -1.78 -10.75 10.07
C LEU A 47 -0.95 -11.12 11.30
N VAL A 48 -1.21 -12.27 11.92
CA VAL A 48 -0.41 -12.75 13.07
C VAL A 48 1.06 -12.86 12.68
N PHE A 49 1.37 -13.48 11.54
CA PHE A 49 2.73 -13.62 11.07
C PHE A 49 3.43 -12.26 10.84
N LEU A 50 2.72 -11.29 10.25
CA LEU A 50 3.26 -9.94 10.01
C LEU A 50 3.42 -9.13 11.29
N PHE A 51 2.47 -9.22 12.23
CA PHE A 51 2.50 -8.42 13.45
C PHE A 51 3.29 -9.06 14.60
N LEU A 52 3.55 -10.36 14.54
CA LEU A 52 4.31 -11.07 15.57
C LEU A 52 5.71 -10.47 15.79
N PRO A 53 6.54 -10.20 14.76
CA PRO A 53 7.84 -9.54 14.94
C PRO A 53 7.71 -8.16 15.56
N LEU A 54 6.69 -7.38 15.15
CA LEU A 54 6.44 -6.06 15.73
C LEU A 54 6.07 -6.15 17.21
N PHE A 55 5.24 -7.12 17.58
CA PHE A 55 4.88 -7.37 18.98
C PHE A 55 6.11 -7.74 19.80
N VAL A 56 6.98 -8.60 19.28
CA VAL A 56 8.25 -8.95 19.94
C VAL A 56 9.11 -7.70 20.17
N ILE A 57 9.27 -6.85 19.16
CA ILE A 57 10.02 -5.59 19.29
C ILE A 57 9.41 -4.69 20.36
N VAL A 58 8.08 -4.56 20.41
CA VAL A 58 7.39 -3.77 21.43
C VAL A 58 7.67 -4.33 22.83
N VAL A 59 7.59 -5.64 23.04
CA VAL A 59 7.88 -6.27 24.33
C VAL A 59 9.35 -6.03 24.73
N TYR A 60 10.29 -6.25 23.80
CA TYR A 60 11.70 -6.05 24.05
C TYR A 60 12.09 -4.58 24.24
N SER A 61 11.29 -3.63 23.77
CA SER A 61 11.54 -2.19 24.02
C SER A 61 11.46 -1.82 25.50
N PHE A 62 10.76 -2.65 26.28
CA PHE A 62 10.68 -2.50 27.74
C PHE A 62 11.74 -3.31 28.50
N ASN A 63 12.64 -4.00 27.81
CA ASN A 63 13.70 -4.76 28.48
C ASN A 63 14.71 -3.82 29.15
N ALA A 64 15.13 -4.14 30.36
CA ALA A 64 16.09 -3.34 31.09
C ALA A 64 17.51 -3.37 30.49
N ASN A 65 17.86 -4.43 29.77
CA ASN A 65 19.18 -4.65 29.17
C ASN A 65 19.12 -4.65 27.65
N LYS A 66 20.25 -4.35 27.00
CA LYS A 66 20.43 -4.39 25.52
C LYS A 66 20.58 -5.82 24.96
N GLY A 67 20.67 -6.83 25.82
CA GLY A 67 20.85 -8.23 25.41
C GLY A 67 19.57 -8.86 24.84
N SER A 68 19.73 -10.06 24.27
CA SER A 68 18.62 -10.88 23.79
C SER A 68 17.76 -11.46 24.93
N ASP A 69 18.28 -11.48 26.15
CA ASP A 69 17.57 -12.02 27.31
C ASP A 69 16.70 -10.95 27.95
N PHE A 70 15.45 -11.31 28.23
CA PHE A 70 14.53 -10.42 28.93
C PHE A 70 14.86 -10.42 30.41
N THR A 71 15.52 -9.35 30.89
CA THR A 71 16.02 -9.23 32.28
C THR A 71 15.07 -8.50 33.21
N GLY A 72 14.01 -7.88 32.69
CA GLY A 72 12.99 -7.19 33.47
C GLY A 72 12.40 -6.00 32.76
N PHE A 73 11.26 -5.53 33.26
CA PHE A 73 10.54 -4.37 32.71
C PHE A 73 11.22 -3.07 33.14
N SER A 74 11.57 -2.22 32.17
CA SER A 74 12.18 -0.92 32.41
C SER A 74 11.80 0.11 31.36
N LEU A 75 11.71 1.36 31.76
CA LEU A 75 11.49 2.52 30.87
C LEU A 75 12.77 3.31 30.61
N VAL A 76 13.94 2.73 30.93
CA VAL A 76 15.23 3.43 30.84
C VAL A 76 15.48 3.95 29.39
N TRP A 77 15.16 3.17 28.39
CA TRP A 77 15.34 3.55 26.98
C TRP A 77 14.41 4.68 26.56
N TYR A 78 13.18 4.71 27.06
CA TYR A 78 12.23 5.79 26.79
C TYR A 78 12.66 7.10 27.45
N LYS A 79 13.22 7.03 28.67
CA LYS A 79 13.80 8.21 29.34
C LYS A 79 15.02 8.71 28.58
N ALA A 80 15.94 7.82 28.19
CA ALA A 80 17.11 8.19 27.39
C ALA A 80 16.72 8.78 26.03
N LEU A 81 15.67 8.24 25.38
CA LEU A 81 15.13 8.77 24.13
C LEU A 81 14.64 10.21 24.29
N LEU A 82 13.88 10.49 25.36
CA LEU A 82 13.24 11.79 25.55
C LEU A 82 14.23 12.86 26.04
N PHE A 83 15.16 12.51 26.92
CA PHE A 83 15.98 13.49 27.62
C PHE A 83 17.44 13.53 27.17
N ASP A 84 18.01 12.38 26.76
CA ASP A 84 19.44 12.29 26.45
C ASP A 84 19.75 12.24 24.95
N SER A 85 18.73 12.10 24.08
CA SER A 85 18.91 11.87 22.63
C SER A 85 18.77 13.14 21.81
N LYS A 86 19.54 14.20 22.10
CA LYS A 86 19.50 15.48 21.36
C LYS A 86 19.69 15.32 19.83
N ASN A 87 20.60 14.44 19.43
CA ASN A 87 20.85 14.19 18.00
C ASN A 87 19.66 13.56 17.30
N LEU A 88 18.93 12.67 17.98
CA LEU A 88 17.73 12.04 17.45
C LEU A 88 16.61 13.05 17.25
N TRP A 89 16.38 13.93 18.20
CA TRP A 89 15.39 14.99 18.09
C TRP A 89 15.71 15.96 16.96
N ARG A 90 17.00 16.32 16.81
CA ARG A 90 17.45 17.14 15.67
C ARG A 90 17.22 16.44 14.34
N SER A 91 17.55 15.16 14.25
CA SER A 91 17.31 14.35 13.04
C SER A 91 15.82 14.21 12.72
N LEU A 92 14.98 14.00 13.74
CA LEU A 92 13.53 13.96 13.59
C LEU A 92 13.00 15.29 13.04
N PHE A 93 13.45 16.41 13.62
CA PHE A 93 13.05 17.74 13.14
C PHE A 93 13.44 17.97 11.69
N ASN A 94 14.69 17.64 11.30
CA ASN A 94 15.14 17.73 9.94
C ASN A 94 14.31 16.85 8.99
N SER A 95 13.98 15.62 9.40
CA SER A 95 13.14 14.72 8.61
C SER A 95 11.73 15.28 8.41
N LEU A 96 11.12 15.80 9.47
CA LEU A 96 9.80 16.43 9.38
C LEU A 96 9.82 17.67 8.49
N LEU A 97 10.85 18.51 8.60
CA LEU A 97 11.01 19.69 7.77
C LEU A 97 11.12 19.32 6.28
N ILE A 98 11.94 18.31 5.95
CA ILE A 98 12.06 17.81 4.58
C ILE A 98 10.73 17.21 4.10
N ALA A 99 10.07 16.39 4.92
CA ALA A 99 8.82 15.74 4.56
C ALA A 99 7.71 16.77 4.23
N PHE A 100 7.50 17.75 5.12
CA PHE A 100 6.48 18.78 4.91
C PHE A 100 6.82 19.70 3.73
N SER A 101 8.08 20.13 3.60
CA SER A 101 8.48 21.01 2.51
C SER A 101 8.41 20.30 1.15
N SER A 102 8.88 19.06 1.05
CA SER A 102 8.80 18.29 -0.19
C SER A 102 7.36 17.95 -0.57
N ALA A 103 6.52 17.59 0.40
CA ALA A 103 5.10 17.35 0.16
C ALA A 103 4.38 18.62 -0.32
N ALA A 104 4.61 19.76 0.32
CA ALA A 104 4.00 21.03 -0.08
C ALA A 104 4.40 21.44 -1.51
N VAL A 105 5.70 21.40 -1.81
CA VAL A 105 6.21 21.76 -3.15
C VAL A 105 5.71 20.78 -4.21
N SER A 106 5.77 19.47 -3.94
CA SER A 106 5.26 18.45 -4.88
C SER A 106 3.76 18.59 -5.11
N THR A 107 2.98 18.93 -4.07
CA THR A 107 1.54 19.14 -4.20
C THR A 107 1.24 20.33 -5.11
N VAL A 108 1.90 21.46 -4.90
CA VAL A 108 1.71 22.66 -5.75
C VAL A 108 2.12 22.36 -7.20
N LEU A 109 3.34 21.86 -7.40
CA LEU A 109 3.87 21.61 -8.75
C LEU A 109 3.08 20.49 -9.47
N GLY A 110 2.78 19.38 -8.79
CA GLY A 110 2.02 18.26 -9.35
C GLY A 110 0.60 18.66 -9.72
N THR A 111 -0.08 19.44 -8.87
CA THR A 111 -1.42 19.96 -9.16
C THR A 111 -1.40 20.92 -10.36
N LEU A 112 -0.44 21.86 -10.42
CA LEU A 112 -0.31 22.75 -11.56
C LEU A 112 -0.02 22.00 -12.86
N ALA A 113 0.85 20.98 -12.80
CA ALA A 113 1.14 20.12 -13.95
C ALA A 113 -0.10 19.33 -14.39
N ALA A 114 -0.87 18.75 -13.46
CA ALA A 114 -2.09 18.02 -13.73
C ALA A 114 -3.16 18.93 -14.37
N LEU A 115 -3.36 20.14 -13.85
CA LEU A 115 -4.26 21.15 -14.42
C LEU A 115 -3.80 21.57 -15.81
N GLY A 116 -2.51 21.83 -15.99
CA GLY A 116 -1.93 22.19 -17.30
C GLY A 116 -2.18 21.12 -18.36
N ILE A 117 -1.95 19.85 -18.01
CA ILE A 117 -2.22 18.74 -18.93
C ILE A 117 -3.72 18.53 -19.13
N SER A 118 -4.56 18.76 -18.13
CA SER A 118 -5.99 18.61 -18.28
C SER A 118 -6.61 19.65 -19.22
N TRP A 119 -6.23 20.91 -19.04
CA TRP A 119 -6.85 22.04 -19.76
C TRP A 119 -6.28 22.28 -21.15
N TYR A 120 -4.99 22.02 -21.35
CA TYR A 120 -4.35 22.28 -22.63
C TYR A 120 -4.26 21.05 -23.52
N LYS A 121 -4.55 21.23 -24.82
CA LYS A 121 -4.37 20.20 -25.85
C LYS A 121 -3.06 20.47 -26.58
N PHE A 122 -2.05 19.64 -26.37
CA PHE A 122 -0.75 19.77 -27.05
C PHE A 122 -0.21 18.40 -27.48
N LYS A 123 0.65 18.42 -28.50
CA LYS A 123 1.34 17.21 -28.98
C LYS A 123 2.35 16.76 -27.90
N GLY A 124 2.24 15.53 -27.43
CA GLY A 124 3.13 15.00 -26.37
C GLY A 124 2.47 14.81 -25.01
N LYS A 125 1.20 15.18 -24.82
CA LYS A 125 0.44 14.95 -23.59
C LYS A 125 0.52 13.49 -23.11
N THR A 126 0.27 12.55 -24.01
CA THR A 126 0.34 11.11 -23.74
C THR A 126 1.75 10.67 -23.31
N TYR A 127 2.79 11.23 -23.96
CA TYR A 127 4.17 10.91 -23.63
C TYR A 127 4.52 11.35 -22.21
N ILE A 128 4.15 12.57 -21.80
CA ILE A 128 4.36 13.07 -20.43
C ILE A 128 3.61 12.19 -19.42
N GLN A 129 2.36 11.85 -19.67
CA GLN A 129 1.59 10.96 -18.80
C GLN A 129 2.27 9.59 -18.67
N THR A 130 2.72 8.99 -19.77
CA THR A 130 3.40 7.69 -19.75
C THR A 130 4.71 7.74 -18.94
N ILE A 131 5.53 8.78 -19.14
CA ILE A 131 6.78 8.93 -18.39
C ILE A 131 6.52 9.14 -16.89
N SER A 132 5.45 9.83 -16.54
CA SER A 132 5.09 10.06 -15.13
C SER A 132 4.74 8.77 -14.38
N PHE A 133 4.37 7.69 -15.07
CA PHE A 133 4.20 6.37 -14.46
C PHE A 133 5.52 5.63 -14.17
N LEU A 134 6.60 6.02 -14.84
CA LEU A 134 7.88 5.32 -14.75
C LEU A 134 8.43 5.22 -13.32
N PRO A 135 8.43 6.30 -12.51
CA PRO A 135 8.91 6.23 -11.14
C PRO A 135 8.07 5.32 -10.23
N MET A 136 6.80 5.09 -10.56
CA MET A 136 5.94 4.20 -9.77
C MET A 136 6.22 2.70 -10.03
N VAL A 137 6.77 2.39 -11.21
CA VAL A 137 7.09 1.02 -11.62
C VAL A 137 8.52 0.64 -11.26
N LEU A 138 9.43 1.62 -11.27
CA LEU A 138 10.84 1.38 -10.94
C LEU A 138 11.01 1.15 -9.43
N PRO A 139 11.87 0.20 -9.03
CA PRO A 139 12.24 0.02 -7.63
C PRO A 139 12.82 1.31 -7.03
N GLU A 140 12.29 1.74 -5.90
CA GLU A 140 12.68 2.99 -5.20
C GLU A 140 14.19 3.08 -4.96
N VAL A 141 14.83 1.94 -4.68
CA VAL A 141 16.28 1.87 -4.47
C VAL A 141 17.05 2.29 -5.72
N ILE A 142 16.58 1.90 -6.92
CA ILE A 142 17.23 2.28 -8.19
C ILE A 142 17.11 3.79 -8.41
N ILE A 143 15.93 4.37 -8.15
CA ILE A 143 15.71 5.82 -8.25
C ILE A 143 16.62 6.56 -7.26
N GLY A 144 16.67 6.08 -6.01
CA GLY A 144 17.51 6.67 -4.97
C GLY A 144 19.00 6.70 -5.36
N VAL A 145 19.53 5.55 -5.76
CA VAL A 145 20.95 5.42 -6.18
C VAL A 145 21.24 6.30 -7.41
N SER A 146 20.36 6.27 -8.42
CA SER A 146 20.50 7.08 -9.63
C SER A 146 20.51 8.57 -9.33
N THR A 147 19.66 9.01 -8.39
CA THR A 147 19.60 10.42 -7.97
C THR A 147 20.88 10.84 -7.26
N VAL A 148 21.45 9.99 -6.39
CA VAL A 148 22.74 10.28 -5.75
C VAL A 148 23.87 10.38 -6.77
N ILE A 149 23.95 9.47 -7.74
CA ILE A 149 24.94 9.48 -8.82
C ILE A 149 24.79 10.77 -9.65
N PHE A 150 23.56 11.12 -10.02
CA PHE A 150 23.26 12.33 -10.78
C PHE A 150 23.69 13.59 -10.03
N PHE A 151 23.31 13.75 -8.76
CA PHE A 151 23.68 14.91 -7.95
C PHE A 151 25.20 14.99 -7.74
N SER A 152 25.86 13.86 -7.53
CA SER A 152 27.33 13.82 -7.46
C SER A 152 27.99 14.23 -8.78
N GLY A 153 27.45 13.77 -9.91
CA GLY A 153 27.95 14.11 -11.25
C GLY A 153 27.87 15.61 -11.56
N ILE A 154 26.81 16.30 -11.13
CA ILE A 154 26.67 17.76 -11.26
C ILE A 154 27.31 18.52 -10.10
N LYS A 155 28.06 17.85 -9.22
CA LYS A 155 28.74 18.43 -8.05
C LYS A 155 27.80 19.14 -7.07
N LEU A 156 26.53 18.72 -6.99
CA LEU A 156 25.60 19.23 -5.99
C LEU A 156 25.99 18.66 -4.61
N PRO A 157 26.19 19.51 -3.57
CA PRO A 157 26.56 19.01 -2.25
C PRO A 157 25.44 18.11 -1.68
N LEU A 158 25.82 16.90 -1.27
CA LEU A 158 24.89 15.96 -0.65
C LEU A 158 24.57 16.41 0.78
N GLY A 159 23.34 16.83 1.01
CA GLY A 159 22.87 17.37 2.28
C GLY A 159 21.34 17.47 2.32
N LEU A 160 20.80 18.25 3.25
CA LEU A 160 19.35 18.42 3.43
C LEU A 160 18.66 18.89 2.14
N PHE A 161 19.32 19.77 1.38
CA PHE A 161 18.76 20.27 0.11
C PHE A 161 18.67 19.17 -0.95
N SER A 162 19.70 18.35 -1.12
CA SER A 162 19.67 17.25 -2.09
C SER A 162 18.62 16.20 -1.71
N ILE A 163 18.44 15.91 -0.42
CA ILE A 163 17.38 15.01 0.07
C ILE A 163 16.00 15.61 -0.22
N PHE A 164 15.81 16.90 0.06
CA PHE A 164 14.57 17.62 -0.27
C PHE A 164 14.26 17.55 -1.77
N ALA A 165 15.24 17.84 -2.64
CA ALA A 165 15.07 17.79 -4.08
C ALA A 165 14.72 16.38 -4.57
N ALA A 166 15.40 15.35 -4.06
CA ALA A 166 15.12 13.96 -4.37
C ALA A 166 13.69 13.55 -3.96
N HIS A 167 13.27 13.88 -2.73
CA HIS A 167 11.92 13.58 -2.26
C HIS A 167 10.86 14.34 -3.05
N THR A 168 11.08 15.61 -3.36
CA THR A 168 10.17 16.41 -4.19
C THR A 168 9.99 15.76 -5.57
N THR A 169 11.09 15.39 -6.22
CA THR A 169 11.07 14.73 -7.54
C THR A 169 10.35 13.40 -7.49
N PHE A 170 10.56 12.61 -6.43
CA PHE A 170 9.90 11.32 -6.24
C PHE A 170 8.39 11.46 -5.98
N CYS A 171 7.97 12.42 -5.15
CA CYS A 171 6.57 12.63 -4.80
C CYS A 171 5.75 13.25 -5.94
N LEU A 172 6.38 14.02 -6.83
CA LEU A 172 5.71 14.78 -7.89
C LEU A 172 4.84 13.90 -8.82
N PRO A 173 5.31 12.76 -9.35
CA PRO A 173 4.50 11.87 -10.17
C PRO A 173 3.25 11.35 -9.48
N PHE A 174 3.31 11.06 -8.18
CA PHE A 174 2.15 10.57 -7.42
C PHE A 174 1.06 11.65 -7.34
N VAL A 175 1.42 12.89 -7.05
CA VAL A 175 0.48 14.01 -7.01
C VAL A 175 -0.07 14.32 -8.40
N PHE A 176 0.77 14.25 -9.42
CA PHE A 176 0.39 14.51 -10.80
C PHE A 176 -0.64 13.50 -11.35
N LEU A 177 -0.58 12.24 -10.90
CA LEU A 177 -1.44 11.16 -11.37
C LEU A 177 -2.75 10.99 -10.57
N MET A 178 -2.83 11.55 -9.36
CA MET A 178 -4.03 11.56 -8.53
C MET A 178 -5.02 12.66 -8.94
#